data_5a6f95507c416aa6eaa57843619599e3
#
_entry.id   5a6f95507c416aa6eaa57843619599e3
#
_cell.length_a   1.000
_cell.length_b   1.000
_cell.length_c   1.000
_cell.angle_alpha   90.00
_cell.angle_beta   90.00
_cell.angle_gamma   90.00
#
_symmetry.space_group_name_H-M   'P 1'
#
loop_
_entity.id
_entity.type
_entity.pdbx_description
1 polymer ?
#
loop_
_entity_poly.entity_id
_entity_poly.type
_entity_poly.pdbx_seq_one_letter_code
_entity_poly.pdbx_strand_id
1 'polypeptide(L)'
;MIALLPNCFPIVVSFGIMGWFGIPLSIATSLIACIAIGLAVDDTIHYLVCYNREFKEDLNKENALSNTIRHMGKPIVFTTATISLGFSVLMFSSFNPTAVFGLLMVITMVSALVADLVLLPSLMLHVELMTIWDLLKLKLGRDPHQGIPLFKGLSRTQVHYVLNAEYVRSKLPI
;
A
#
# COMPACT_ATOMS: atom_id res chain seq x y z
N MET A 1 -7.08 7.35 -2.53
CA MET A 1 -6.63 8.60 -1.88
C MET A 1 -5.99 8.36 -0.51
N ILE A 2 -6.49 7.45 0.33
CA ILE A 2 -5.95 7.18 1.68
C ILE A 2 -4.51 6.66 1.66
N ALA A 3 -4.17 5.84 0.69
CA ALA A 3 -2.83 5.30 0.48
C ALA A 3 -1.74 6.35 0.13
N LEU A 4 -2.14 7.54 -0.31
CA LEU A 4 -1.20 8.63 -0.60
C LEU A 4 -0.61 9.26 0.67
N LEU A 5 -1.33 9.22 1.79
CA LEU A 5 -0.89 9.84 3.03
C LEU A 5 0.39 9.19 3.60
N PRO A 6 0.46 7.85 3.76
CA PRO A 6 1.70 7.21 4.19
C PRO A 6 2.84 7.41 3.18
N ASN A 7 2.56 7.47 1.87
CA ASN A 7 3.57 7.65 0.85
C ASN A 7 4.18 9.07 0.82
N CYS A 8 3.44 10.09 1.28
CA CYS A 8 3.96 11.44 1.43
C CYS A 8 4.86 11.60 2.66
N PHE A 9 4.68 10.77 3.69
CA PHE A 9 5.41 10.88 4.95
C PHE A 9 6.93 10.79 4.79
N PRO A 10 7.52 9.82 4.06
CA PRO A 10 8.95 9.73 3.87
C PRO A 10 9.55 10.96 3.19
N ILE A 11 8.79 11.57 2.29
CA ILE A 11 9.22 12.75 1.54
C ILE A 11 9.30 13.97 2.48
N VAL A 12 8.26 14.15 3.30
CA VAL A 12 8.23 15.24 4.29
C VAL A 12 9.38 15.09 5.28
N VAL A 13 9.66 13.88 5.74
CA VAL A 13 10.80 13.58 6.63
C VAL A 13 12.12 13.91 5.94
N SER A 14 12.29 13.48 4.69
CA SER A 14 13.52 13.72 3.92
C SER A 14 13.77 15.21 3.71
N PHE A 15 12.77 15.97 3.24
CA PHE A 15 12.90 17.43 3.09
C PHE A 15 13.05 18.17 4.42
N GLY A 16 12.41 17.68 5.48
CA GLY A 16 12.58 18.22 6.83
C GLY A 16 14.02 18.10 7.33
N ILE A 17 14.65 16.94 7.11
CA ILE A 17 16.05 16.70 7.43
C ILE A 17 16.97 17.60 6.59
N MET A 18 16.70 17.70 5.28
CA MET A 18 17.47 18.60 4.40
C MET A 18 17.42 20.04 4.89
N GLY A 19 16.22 20.52 5.26
CA GLY A 19 16.06 21.88 5.82
C GLY A 19 16.80 22.08 7.13
N TRP A 20 16.79 21.06 8.01
CA TRP A 20 17.47 21.13 9.30
C TRP A 20 18.99 21.19 9.17
N PHE A 21 19.55 20.38 8.27
CA PHE A 21 21.01 20.32 8.03
C PHE A 21 21.51 21.34 7.00
N GLY A 22 20.63 22.19 6.46
CA GLY A 22 20.99 23.17 5.44
C GLY A 22 21.49 22.55 4.13
N ILE A 23 21.03 21.33 3.79
CA ILE A 23 21.40 20.63 2.56
C ILE A 23 20.67 21.28 1.39
N PRO A 24 21.38 21.87 0.38
CA PRO A 24 20.73 22.53 -0.71
C PRO A 24 20.01 21.55 -1.64
N LEU A 25 18.90 21.99 -2.20
CA LEU A 25 18.22 21.29 -3.28
C LEU A 25 19.14 21.24 -4.51
N SER A 26 19.50 20.04 -4.89
CA SER A 26 20.29 19.72 -6.09
C SER A 26 19.53 18.74 -6.96
N ILE A 27 20.00 18.50 -8.17
CA ILE A 27 19.43 17.47 -9.05
C ILE A 27 19.41 16.11 -8.36
N ALA A 28 20.50 15.75 -7.66
CA ALA A 28 20.62 14.50 -6.91
C ALA A 28 19.56 14.40 -5.79
N THR A 29 19.39 15.46 -4.99
CA THR A 29 18.41 15.44 -3.89
C THR A 29 16.97 15.49 -4.39
N SER A 30 16.69 16.10 -5.53
CA SER A 30 15.36 16.07 -6.15
C SER A 30 14.97 14.68 -6.65
N LEU A 31 15.93 13.86 -7.10
CA LEU A 31 15.69 12.47 -7.50
C LEU A 31 15.24 11.58 -6.32
N ILE A 32 15.65 11.93 -5.08
CA ILE A 32 15.25 11.18 -3.89
C ILE A 32 13.72 11.11 -3.78
N ALA A 33 13.04 12.25 -3.96
CA ALA A 33 11.58 12.30 -3.88
C ALA A 33 10.92 11.40 -4.94
N CYS A 34 11.41 11.42 -6.19
CA CYS A 34 10.88 10.61 -7.27
C CYS A 34 11.04 9.11 -7.00
N ILE A 35 12.23 8.70 -6.56
CA ILE A 35 12.53 7.29 -6.27
C ILE A 35 11.73 6.83 -5.04
N ALA A 36 11.69 7.65 -3.99
CA ALA A 36 10.97 7.33 -2.76
C ALA A 36 9.46 7.17 -3.00
N ILE A 37 8.84 8.05 -3.80
CA ILE A 37 7.42 7.91 -4.17
C ILE A 37 7.20 6.59 -4.91
N GLY A 38 8.04 6.28 -5.90
CA GLY A 38 7.91 5.06 -6.70
C GLY A 38 7.95 3.81 -5.84
N LEU A 39 8.93 3.70 -4.94
CA LEU A 39 9.07 2.56 -4.05
C LEU A 39 7.95 2.48 -3.00
N ALA A 40 7.59 3.60 -2.38
CA ALA A 40 6.53 3.63 -1.37
C ALA A 40 5.16 3.27 -1.97
N VAL A 41 4.87 3.71 -3.20
CA VAL A 41 3.62 3.36 -3.90
C VAL A 41 3.59 1.86 -4.21
N ASP A 42 4.71 1.27 -4.62
CA ASP A 42 4.81 -0.16 -4.92
C ASP A 42 4.51 -1.01 -3.67
N ASP A 43 5.19 -0.75 -2.56
CA ASP A 43 4.96 -1.43 -1.28
C ASP A 43 3.50 -1.28 -0.80
N THR A 44 2.94 -0.08 -0.92
CA THR A 44 1.55 0.20 -0.55
C THR A 44 0.55 -0.58 -1.41
N ILE A 45 0.78 -0.69 -2.72
CA ILE A 45 -0.08 -1.47 -3.63
C ILE A 45 -0.05 -2.94 -3.25
N HIS A 46 1.14 -3.51 -3.04
CA HIS A 46 1.30 -4.90 -2.62
C HIS A 46 0.59 -5.18 -1.29
N TYR A 47 0.72 -4.28 -0.33
CA TYR A 47 0.04 -4.38 0.96
C TYR A 47 -1.49 -4.35 0.81
N LEU A 48 -2.02 -3.41 0.02
CA LEU A 48 -3.46 -3.28 -0.23
C LEU A 48 -4.05 -4.49 -0.96
N VAL A 49 -3.33 -5.04 -1.93
CA VAL A 49 -3.77 -6.25 -2.66
C VAL A 49 -3.84 -7.43 -1.71
N CYS A 50 -2.83 -7.62 -0.85
CA CYS A 50 -2.84 -8.68 0.15
C CYS A 50 -3.98 -8.49 1.15
N TYR A 51 -4.16 -7.29 1.69
CA TYR A 51 -5.26 -6.99 2.60
C TYR A 51 -6.64 -7.27 1.99
N ASN A 52 -6.86 -6.86 0.75
CA ASN A 52 -8.12 -7.14 0.06
C ASN A 52 -8.38 -8.64 -0.12
N ARG A 53 -7.31 -9.43 -0.32
CA ARG A 53 -7.43 -10.88 -0.43
C ARG A 53 -7.82 -11.50 0.91
N GLU A 54 -7.09 -11.17 1.98
CA GLU A 54 -7.36 -11.67 3.34
C GLU A 54 -8.76 -11.23 3.83
N PHE A 55 -9.16 -10.01 3.54
CA PHE A 55 -10.48 -9.50 3.91
C PHE A 55 -11.64 -10.23 3.22
N LYS A 56 -11.43 -10.67 1.96
CA LYS A 56 -12.44 -11.47 1.25
C LYS A 56 -12.60 -12.88 1.80
N GLU A 57 -11.55 -13.44 2.41
CA GLU A 57 -11.58 -14.78 2.98
C GLU A 57 -12.27 -14.82 4.35
N ASP A 58 -12.04 -13.84 5.21
CA ASP A 58 -12.47 -13.90 6.62
C ASP A 58 -13.56 -12.86 6.99
N LEU A 59 -13.83 -11.87 6.12
CA LEU A 59 -14.80 -10.76 6.33
C LEU A 59 -14.60 -9.99 7.67
N ASN A 60 -13.53 -10.25 8.41
CA ASN A 60 -13.17 -9.59 9.65
C ASN A 60 -11.95 -8.69 9.42
N LYS A 61 -12.12 -7.39 9.66
CA LYS A 61 -11.08 -6.38 9.41
C LYS A 61 -9.80 -6.61 10.24
N GLU A 62 -9.96 -6.98 11.52
CA GLU A 62 -8.83 -7.17 12.42
C GLU A 62 -8.00 -8.40 12.05
N ASN A 63 -8.67 -9.51 11.74
CA ASN A 63 -8.00 -10.72 11.30
C ASN A 63 -7.30 -10.53 9.96
N ALA A 64 -7.98 -9.92 8.99
CA ALA A 64 -7.40 -9.63 7.68
C ALA A 64 -6.15 -8.73 7.80
N LEU A 65 -6.20 -7.71 8.67
CA LEU A 65 -5.06 -6.83 8.91
C LEU A 65 -3.90 -7.57 9.57
N SER A 66 -4.18 -8.36 10.62
CA SER A 66 -3.17 -9.17 11.31
C SER A 66 -2.49 -10.15 10.37
N ASN A 67 -3.26 -10.84 9.52
CA ASN A 67 -2.74 -11.76 8.54
C ASN A 67 -1.90 -11.03 7.47
N THR A 68 -2.36 -9.87 7.00
CA THR A 68 -1.62 -9.05 6.04
C THR A 68 -0.28 -8.61 6.59
N ILE A 69 -0.22 -8.09 7.82
CA ILE A 69 1.05 -7.70 8.46
C ILE A 69 1.98 -8.91 8.59
N ARG A 70 1.45 -10.08 8.92
CA ARG A 70 2.23 -11.31 9.06
C ARG A 70 2.81 -11.80 7.72
N HIS A 71 2.03 -11.67 6.64
CA HIS A 71 2.44 -12.11 5.31
C HIS A 71 3.32 -11.09 4.59
N MET A 72 3.00 -9.79 4.68
CA MET A 72 3.69 -8.73 3.96
C MET A 72 4.79 -8.03 4.75
N GLY A 73 4.74 -8.05 6.09
CA GLY A 73 5.73 -7.37 6.92
C GLY A 73 7.16 -7.88 6.68
N LYS A 74 7.36 -9.19 6.59
CA LYS A 74 8.70 -9.78 6.32
C LYS A 74 9.25 -9.40 4.95
N PRO A 75 8.52 -9.58 3.83
CA PRO A 75 8.97 -9.12 2.51
C PRO A 75 9.33 -7.64 2.48
N ILE A 76 8.48 -6.76 3.00
CA ILE A 76 8.70 -5.30 3.00
C ILE A 76 9.95 -4.92 3.79
N VAL A 77 10.17 -5.50 4.96
CA VAL A 77 11.39 -5.29 5.75
C VAL A 77 12.63 -5.77 4.98
N PHE A 78 12.54 -6.92 4.33
CA PHE A 78 13.67 -7.48 3.59
C PHE A 78 14.02 -6.65 2.36
N THR A 79 13.03 -6.20 1.58
CA THR A 79 13.24 -5.33 0.41
C THR A 79 13.84 -4.00 0.82
N THR A 80 13.29 -3.35 1.86
CA THR A 80 13.80 -2.09 2.39
C THR A 80 15.22 -2.23 2.91
N ALA A 81 15.53 -3.30 3.64
CA ALA A 81 16.88 -3.56 4.12
C ALA A 81 17.89 -3.73 2.97
N THR A 82 17.50 -4.50 1.94
CA THR A 82 18.34 -4.74 0.76
C THR A 82 18.63 -3.45 0.00
N ILE A 83 17.60 -2.63 -0.25
CA ILE A 83 17.72 -1.35 -0.94
C ILE A 83 18.57 -0.37 -0.10
N SER A 84 18.31 -0.28 1.21
CA SER A 84 19.07 0.58 2.12
C SER A 84 20.54 0.19 2.17
N LEU A 85 20.86 -1.10 2.17
CA LEU A 85 22.25 -1.58 2.07
C LEU A 85 22.90 -1.16 0.74
N GLY A 86 22.17 -1.27 -0.36
CA GLY A 86 22.65 -0.82 -1.66
C GLY A 86 22.98 0.68 -1.68
N PHE A 87 22.10 1.53 -1.15
CA PHE A 87 22.33 2.97 -1.07
C PHE A 87 23.38 3.35 -0.03
N SER A 88 23.58 2.57 1.04
CA SER A 88 24.60 2.83 2.04
C SER A 88 26.03 2.78 1.46
N VAL A 89 26.24 2.00 0.40
CA VAL A 89 27.53 1.96 -0.30
C VAL A 89 27.89 3.31 -0.90
N LEU A 90 26.90 4.09 -1.35
CA LEU A 90 27.13 5.43 -1.92
C LEU A 90 27.62 6.44 -0.87
N MET A 91 27.36 6.20 0.42
CA MET A 91 27.85 7.06 1.51
C MET A 91 29.39 7.10 1.59
N PHE A 92 30.05 6.05 1.10
CA PHE A 92 31.52 5.96 1.08
C PHE A 92 32.14 6.62 -0.17
N SER A 93 31.32 7.28 -1.00
CA SER A 93 31.81 7.97 -2.19
C SER A 93 32.65 9.20 -1.79
N SER A 94 33.76 9.39 -2.49
CA SER A 94 34.57 10.62 -2.37
C SER A 94 33.87 11.85 -2.95
N PHE A 95 32.81 11.66 -3.73
CA PHE A 95 32.02 12.73 -4.32
C PHE A 95 30.87 13.11 -3.39
N ASN A 96 30.99 14.28 -2.77
CA ASN A 96 30.07 14.73 -1.72
C ASN A 96 28.58 14.67 -2.09
N PRO A 97 28.12 15.09 -3.28
CA PRO A 97 26.71 14.98 -3.66
C PRO A 97 26.20 13.53 -3.68
N THR A 98 27.02 12.57 -4.08
CA THR A 98 26.67 11.15 -4.08
C THR A 98 26.58 10.59 -2.68
N ALA A 99 27.50 10.98 -1.77
CA ALA A 99 27.48 10.55 -0.38
C ALA A 99 26.22 11.07 0.34
N VAL A 100 25.89 12.35 0.15
CA VAL A 100 24.67 12.97 0.72
C VAL A 100 23.40 12.30 0.15
N PHE A 101 23.39 12.02 -1.15
CA PHE A 101 22.29 11.31 -1.79
C PHE A 101 22.08 9.93 -1.17
N GLY A 102 23.15 9.13 -1.01
CA GLY A 102 23.08 7.82 -0.38
C GLY A 102 22.56 7.86 1.06
N LEU A 103 23.04 8.81 1.85
CA LEU A 103 22.59 9.01 3.24
C LEU A 103 21.09 9.34 3.28
N LEU A 104 20.65 10.32 2.52
CA LEU A 104 19.24 10.73 2.49
C LEU A 104 18.33 9.62 1.98
N MET A 105 18.78 8.83 0.99
CA MET A 105 18.02 7.68 0.51
C MET A 105 17.82 6.63 1.58
N VAL A 106 18.84 6.28 2.35
CA VAL A 106 18.72 5.32 3.47
C VAL A 106 17.71 5.83 4.51
N ILE A 107 17.79 7.09 4.90
CA ILE A 107 16.86 7.70 5.86
C ILE A 107 15.42 7.67 5.31
N THR A 108 15.27 8.01 4.04
CA THR A 108 13.96 8.03 3.38
C THR A 108 13.35 6.62 3.32
N MET A 109 14.14 5.59 2.99
CA MET A 109 13.70 4.20 2.95
C MET A 109 13.29 3.68 4.33
N VAL A 110 14.06 3.99 5.37
CA VAL A 110 13.69 3.60 6.75
C VAL A 110 12.42 4.32 7.20
N SER A 111 12.26 5.60 6.86
CA SER A 111 11.02 6.33 7.18
C SER A 111 9.81 5.81 6.42
N ALA A 112 9.98 5.36 5.15
CA ALA A 112 8.94 4.69 4.38
C ALA A 112 8.52 3.38 5.03
N LEU A 113 9.47 2.55 5.46
CA LEU A 113 9.20 1.31 6.17
C LEU A 113 8.34 1.54 7.42
N VAL A 114 8.67 2.57 8.21
CA VAL A 114 7.89 2.92 9.40
C VAL A 114 6.48 3.37 9.02
N ALA A 115 6.34 4.15 7.95
CA ALA A 115 5.03 4.58 7.44
C ALA A 115 4.19 3.38 7.00
N ASP A 116 4.76 2.44 6.26
CA ASP A 116 4.05 1.27 5.75
C ASP A 116 3.67 0.27 6.85
N LEU A 117 4.50 0.11 7.89
CA LEU A 117 4.22 -0.83 8.97
C LEU A 117 3.35 -0.25 10.10
N VAL A 118 3.33 1.08 10.27
CA VAL A 118 2.62 1.74 11.37
C VAL A 118 1.47 2.60 10.88
N LEU A 119 1.72 3.51 9.92
CA LEU A 119 0.69 4.43 9.45
C LEU A 119 -0.35 3.72 8.57
N LEU A 120 0.07 2.85 7.68
CA LEU A 120 -0.84 2.16 6.77
C LEU A 120 -1.85 1.28 7.52
N PRO A 121 -1.44 0.38 8.44
CA PRO A 121 -2.37 -0.40 9.24
C PRO A 121 -3.29 0.45 10.12
N SER A 122 -2.75 1.50 10.73
CA SER A 122 -3.51 2.43 11.57
C SER A 122 -4.59 3.15 10.76
N LEU A 123 -4.27 3.60 9.56
CA LEU A 123 -5.23 4.22 8.66
C LEU A 123 -6.30 3.23 8.21
N MET A 124 -5.95 1.98 7.94
CA MET A 124 -6.91 0.95 7.54
C MET A 124 -7.91 0.60 8.64
N LEU A 125 -7.51 0.68 9.91
CA LEU A 125 -8.42 0.47 11.03
C LEU A 125 -9.38 1.65 11.23
N HIS A 126 -8.90 2.88 11.08
CA HIS A 126 -9.68 4.10 11.37
C HIS A 126 -10.54 4.55 10.19
N VAL A 127 -10.09 4.28 8.98
CA VAL A 127 -10.85 4.64 7.79
C VAL A 127 -11.61 3.40 7.33
N GLU A 128 -12.94 3.49 7.38
CA GLU A 128 -13.76 2.55 6.63
C GLU A 128 -13.38 2.70 5.16
N LEU A 129 -12.62 1.73 4.66
CA LEU A 129 -12.41 1.60 3.23
C LEU A 129 -13.80 1.46 2.62
N MET A 130 -14.36 2.58 2.14
CA MET A 130 -15.53 2.52 1.27
C MET A 130 -15.12 1.66 0.07
N THR A 131 -15.47 0.40 0.15
CA THR A 131 -15.27 -0.54 -0.93
C THR A 131 -15.96 0.04 -2.15
N ILE A 132 -15.41 -0.18 -3.34
CA ILE A 132 -16.07 0.21 -4.61
C ILE A 132 -17.54 -0.21 -4.61
N TRP A 133 -17.89 -1.27 -3.89
CA TRP A 133 -19.26 -1.74 -3.65
C TRP A 133 -20.10 -0.77 -2.81
N ASP A 134 -19.54 -0.09 -1.82
CA ASP A 134 -20.27 0.91 -1.03
C ASP A 134 -20.47 2.20 -1.82
N LEU A 135 -19.46 2.59 -2.64
CA LEU A 135 -19.59 3.66 -3.61
C LEU A 135 -20.61 3.32 -4.70
N LEU A 136 -20.65 2.07 -5.14
CA LEU A 136 -21.63 1.58 -6.11
C LEU A 136 -23.04 1.56 -5.51
N LYS A 137 -23.19 1.16 -4.24
CA LYS A 137 -24.45 1.22 -3.48
C LYS A 137 -24.93 2.66 -3.31
N LEU A 138 -24.01 3.58 -2.94
CA LEU A 138 -24.33 5.01 -2.81
C LEU A 138 -24.70 5.67 -4.15
N LYS A 139 -24.00 5.33 -5.23
CA LYS A 139 -24.24 5.91 -6.56
C LYS A 139 -25.45 5.33 -7.27
N LEU A 140 -25.81 4.08 -6.99
CA LEU A 140 -26.97 3.40 -7.60
C LEU A 140 -28.24 3.50 -6.76
N GLY A 141 -28.16 3.96 -5.48
CA GLY A 141 -29.34 4.14 -4.62
C GLY A 141 -30.22 2.90 -4.44
N ARG A 142 -29.71 1.73 -4.85
CA ARG A 142 -30.41 0.43 -4.83
C ARG A 142 -29.42 -0.69 -4.55
N ASP A 143 -29.91 -1.76 -3.94
CA ASP A 143 -29.18 -3.02 -3.86
C ASP A 143 -28.70 -3.44 -5.25
N PRO A 144 -27.42 -3.79 -5.43
CA PRO A 144 -26.82 -4.16 -6.72
C PRO A 144 -27.59 -5.28 -7.43
N HIS A 145 -28.30 -6.09 -6.64
CA HIS A 145 -29.13 -7.19 -7.14
C HIS A 145 -30.37 -6.74 -7.95
N GLN A 146 -30.82 -5.48 -7.80
CA GLN A 146 -31.98 -4.96 -8.52
C GLN A 146 -31.63 -4.15 -9.77
N GLY A 147 -30.35 -3.74 -9.92
CA GLY A 147 -29.90 -2.89 -11.03
C GLY A 147 -29.35 -3.64 -12.23
N ILE A 148 -29.04 -4.93 -12.10
CA ILE A 148 -28.49 -5.74 -13.19
C ILE A 148 -29.65 -6.55 -13.81
N PRO A 149 -29.98 -6.34 -15.08
CA PRO A 149 -31.11 -7.03 -15.74
C PRO A 149 -31.04 -8.56 -15.66
N LEU A 150 -29.80 -9.10 -15.55
CA LEU A 150 -29.54 -10.54 -15.48
C LEU A 150 -30.03 -11.19 -14.18
N PHE A 151 -30.17 -10.43 -13.09
CA PHE A 151 -30.61 -10.93 -11.78
C PHE A 151 -32.05 -10.59 -11.44
N LYS A 152 -32.76 -9.98 -12.38
CA LYS A 152 -34.17 -9.63 -12.24
C LYS A 152 -35.03 -10.91 -12.17
N GLY A 153 -35.44 -11.27 -10.95
CA GLY A 153 -36.29 -12.46 -10.71
C GLY A 153 -35.64 -13.56 -9.87
N LEU A 154 -34.36 -13.41 -9.51
CA LEU A 154 -33.69 -14.35 -8.62
C LEU A 154 -33.81 -13.91 -7.14
N SER A 155 -34.10 -14.85 -6.26
CA SER A 155 -34.06 -14.66 -4.81
C SER A 155 -32.63 -14.38 -4.34
N ARG A 156 -32.47 -13.64 -3.21
CA ARG A 156 -31.14 -13.35 -2.60
C ARG A 156 -30.28 -14.62 -2.43
N THR A 157 -30.90 -15.74 -2.08
CA THR A 157 -30.22 -17.03 -1.93
C THR A 157 -29.71 -17.59 -3.26
N GLN A 158 -30.46 -17.42 -4.34
CA GLN A 158 -30.10 -17.89 -5.67
C GLN A 158 -28.96 -17.08 -6.28
N VAL A 159 -28.94 -15.76 -6.06
CA VAL A 159 -27.84 -14.88 -6.49
C VAL A 159 -26.54 -15.24 -5.76
N HIS A 160 -26.64 -15.53 -4.45
CA HIS A 160 -25.50 -15.99 -3.66
C HIS A 160 -24.94 -17.34 -4.14
N TYR A 161 -25.83 -18.24 -4.59
CA TYR A 161 -25.44 -19.54 -5.17
C TYR A 161 -24.74 -19.40 -6.52
N VAL A 162 -25.23 -18.53 -7.39
CA VAL A 162 -24.63 -18.27 -8.72
C VAL A 162 -23.24 -17.64 -8.57
N LEU A 163 -23.08 -16.66 -7.70
CA LEU A 163 -21.80 -16.03 -7.43
C LEU A 163 -20.79 -16.98 -6.77
N ASN A 164 -21.27 -17.86 -5.89
CA ASN A 164 -20.42 -18.88 -5.25
C ASN A 164 -20.09 -20.05 -6.22
N ALA A 165 -20.96 -20.39 -7.14
CA ALA A 165 -20.71 -21.43 -8.15
C ALA A 165 -19.62 -21.02 -9.14
N GLU A 166 -19.53 -19.73 -9.49
CA GLU A 166 -18.47 -19.19 -10.34
C GLU A 166 -17.13 -19.16 -9.60
N TYR A 167 -17.15 -18.85 -8.30
CA TYR A 167 -15.97 -18.91 -7.44
C TYR A 167 -15.45 -20.35 -7.25
N VAL A 168 -16.34 -21.33 -7.10
CA VAL A 168 -15.97 -22.75 -6.97
C VAL A 168 -15.44 -23.30 -8.30
N ARG A 169 -16.01 -22.88 -9.43
CA ARG A 169 -15.56 -23.30 -10.76
C ARG A 169 -14.16 -22.78 -11.11
N SER A 170 -13.77 -21.62 -10.58
CA SER A 170 -12.42 -21.06 -10.78
C SER A 170 -11.34 -21.76 -9.96
N LYS A 171 -11.71 -22.61 -8.97
CA LYS A 171 -10.78 -23.37 -8.12
C LYS A 171 -10.68 -24.86 -8.44
N LEU A 172 -11.43 -25.36 -9.41
CA LEU A 172 -11.27 -26.76 -9.89
C LEU A 172 -10.12 -26.81 -10.90
N PRO A 173 -9.04 -27.55 -10.59
CA PRO A 173 -7.99 -27.80 -11.58
C PRO A 173 -8.58 -28.67 -12.71
N ILE A 174 -8.40 -28.18 -13.94
CA ILE A 174 -8.58 -28.99 -15.16
C ILE A 174 -7.33 -29.86 -15.31
#